data_b417ede6d4e7c714c55e0f93b2c6e0c3
#
_entry.id   b417ede6d4e7c714c55e0f93b2c6e0c3
#
_cell.length_a   1.000
_cell.length_b   1.000
_cell.length_c   1.000
_cell.angle_alpha   90.00
_cell.angle_beta   90.00
_cell.angle_gamma   90.00
#
_symmetry.space_group_name_H-M   'P 1'
#
loop_
_entity.id
_entity.type
_entity.pdbx_description
1 polymer ?
#
loop_
_entity_poly.entity_id
_entity_poly.type
_entity_poly.pdbx_seq_one_letter_code
_entity_poly.pdbx_strand_id
1 'polypeptide(L)'
;KQMANVVGEGEETVSETKEFPKGGYKYIKGLFQYSAGVAALPGYRIERVRFAKPMPLADGFKAIKAHLDNIGRPVAAFCACELRSPAPFDDQGFHDFNREYIKPLEDWGIVIGEDNPIARSNVCPKVNAPSEPGFYAFSYTVPDTDNEGDSFVIAGSAESPEGNKNYKDETVRYGEQTPDAMREKAQFVLAEMERRMTALGFGWAQTSAAQIYSVYDFHSFFEQELVERGAANGGVTWHYCRPPLDVLDYEMDVRGIAAEYV
;
A
#
# COMPACT_ATOMS: atom_id res chain seq x y z
N LYS A 1 -39.74 19.71 -27.83
CA LYS A 1 -39.39 19.44 -26.43
C LYS A 1 -38.17 18.52 -26.46
N GLN A 2 -36.96 19.11 -26.32
CA GLN A 2 -35.71 18.42 -26.18
C GLN A 2 -35.58 17.98 -24.71
N MET A 3 -35.38 16.69 -24.48
CA MET A 3 -34.93 16.19 -23.19
C MET A 3 -33.41 16.31 -23.17
N ALA A 4 -32.90 17.12 -22.26
CA ALA A 4 -31.50 17.23 -21.96
C ALA A 4 -31.08 15.98 -21.13
N ASN A 5 -30.10 15.23 -21.62
CA ASN A 5 -29.37 14.24 -20.86
C ASN A 5 -28.51 14.98 -19.86
N VAL A 6 -28.83 14.86 -18.59
CA VAL A 6 -27.93 15.20 -17.48
C VAL A 6 -27.02 13.98 -17.30
N VAL A 7 -25.82 14.04 -17.85
CA VAL A 7 -24.71 13.18 -17.47
C VAL A 7 -24.23 13.74 -16.15
N GLY A 8 -24.39 12.99 -15.07
CA GLY A 8 -23.81 13.33 -13.79
C GLY A 8 -22.29 13.32 -13.95
N GLU A 9 -21.66 14.47 -13.75
CA GLU A 9 -20.23 14.60 -13.56
C GLU A 9 -19.89 13.88 -12.25
N GLY A 10 -19.22 12.72 -12.33
CA GLY A 10 -18.61 12.09 -11.19
C GLY A 10 -17.56 13.05 -10.65
N GLU A 11 -17.71 13.48 -9.40
CA GLU A 11 -16.66 14.20 -8.69
C GLU A 11 -15.40 13.32 -8.74
N GLU A 12 -14.38 13.74 -9.49
CA GLU A 12 -13.03 13.21 -9.34
C GLU A 12 -12.63 13.44 -7.88
N THR A 13 -12.51 12.37 -7.12
CA THR A 13 -11.97 12.42 -5.76
C THR A 13 -10.50 12.80 -5.87
N VAL A 14 -10.22 14.09 -5.75
CA VAL A 14 -8.86 14.63 -5.70
C VAL A 14 -8.18 14.09 -4.46
N SER A 15 -7.12 13.31 -4.64
CA SER A 15 -6.32 12.81 -3.52
C SER A 15 -5.57 13.97 -2.85
N GLU A 16 -5.92 14.28 -1.60
CA GLU A 16 -5.21 15.29 -0.81
C GLU A 16 -3.81 14.78 -0.48
N THR A 17 -2.77 15.51 -0.89
CA THR A 17 -1.39 15.24 -0.51
C THR A 17 -0.91 16.22 0.55
N LYS A 18 -0.11 15.71 1.51
CA LYS A 18 0.50 16.48 2.58
C LYS A 18 1.98 16.20 2.66
N GLU A 19 2.76 17.21 3.06
CA GLU A 19 4.18 17.04 3.36
C GLU A 19 4.39 16.64 4.82
N PHE A 20 5.39 15.78 5.03
CA PHE A 20 5.91 15.40 6.34
C PHE A 20 7.43 15.67 6.38
N PRO A 21 7.85 16.95 6.53
CA PRO A 21 9.24 17.36 6.40
C PRO A 21 10.18 16.68 7.41
N LYS A 22 9.69 16.38 8.63
CA LYS A 22 10.47 15.66 9.65
C LYS A 22 10.91 14.27 9.16
N GLY A 23 10.10 13.64 8.29
CA GLY A 23 10.38 12.36 7.68
C GLY A 23 11.10 12.46 6.34
N GLY A 24 11.10 13.63 5.70
CA GLY A 24 11.66 13.81 4.36
C GLY A 24 10.78 13.23 3.24
N TYR A 25 9.45 13.19 3.44
CA TYR A 25 8.51 12.68 2.44
C TYR A 25 7.18 13.44 2.45
N LYS A 26 6.40 13.25 1.39
CA LYS A 26 4.99 13.63 1.28
C LYS A 26 4.13 12.39 1.20
N TYR A 27 2.85 12.49 1.51
CA TYR A 27 1.92 11.37 1.51
C TYR A 27 0.54 11.76 1.00
N ILE A 28 -0.21 10.76 0.51
CA ILE A 28 -1.62 10.88 0.18
C ILE A 28 -2.41 10.58 1.45
N LYS A 29 -3.20 11.54 1.92
CA LYS A 29 -4.03 11.34 3.10
C LYS A 29 -5.00 10.17 2.88
N GLY A 30 -4.98 9.23 3.79
CA GLY A 30 -5.85 8.07 3.85
C GLY A 30 -6.69 8.04 5.12
N LEU A 31 -7.04 6.85 5.55
CA LEU A 31 -7.70 6.61 6.83
C LEU A 31 -6.68 6.61 7.98
N PHE A 32 -7.14 6.54 9.24
CA PHE A 32 -6.26 6.58 10.41
C PHE A 32 -5.20 5.46 10.44
N GLN A 33 -5.47 4.33 9.82
CA GLN A 33 -4.59 3.17 9.87
C GLN A 33 -3.36 3.26 8.94
N TYR A 34 -3.43 4.05 7.85
CA TYR A 34 -2.32 4.28 6.91
C TYR A 34 -2.66 5.35 5.87
N SER A 35 -1.62 5.90 5.24
CA SER A 35 -1.77 6.74 4.04
C SER A 35 -1.89 5.88 2.78
N ALA A 36 -2.46 6.45 1.72
CA ALA A 36 -2.63 5.74 0.45
C ALA A 36 -1.33 5.62 -0.36
N GLY A 37 -0.30 6.37 0.00
CA GLY A 37 1.02 6.32 -0.63
C GLY A 37 1.92 7.44 -0.14
N VAL A 38 3.23 7.27 -0.36
CA VAL A 38 4.26 8.23 0.04
C VAL A 38 5.25 8.46 -1.11
N ALA A 39 5.85 9.64 -1.15
CA ALA A 39 6.97 9.96 -2.05
C ALA A 39 8.04 10.77 -1.30
N ALA A 40 9.29 10.54 -1.62
CA ALA A 40 10.38 11.33 -1.07
C ALA A 40 10.21 12.81 -1.44
N LEU A 41 10.60 13.70 -0.53
CA LEU A 41 10.80 15.11 -0.86
C LEU A 41 12.14 15.30 -1.58
N PRO A 42 12.31 16.39 -2.34
CA PRO A 42 13.61 16.74 -2.91
C PRO A 42 14.73 16.74 -1.83
N GLY A 43 15.88 16.18 -2.16
CA GLY A 43 16.98 15.97 -1.21
C GLY A 43 16.88 14.68 -0.40
N TYR A 44 15.92 13.83 -0.71
CA TYR A 44 15.74 12.51 -0.10
C TYR A 44 15.45 11.43 -1.15
N ARG A 45 15.75 10.18 -0.80
CA ARG A 45 15.29 8.97 -1.50
C ARG A 45 14.74 7.97 -0.52
N ILE A 46 13.91 7.05 -1.00
CA ILE A 46 13.37 5.94 -0.20
C ILE A 46 14.20 4.68 -0.43
N GLU A 47 14.56 4.01 0.65
CA GLU A 47 15.17 2.70 0.68
C GLU A 47 14.25 1.71 1.41
N ARG A 48 14.38 0.42 1.10
CA ARG A 48 13.56 -0.65 1.67
C ARG A 48 14.42 -1.75 2.25
N VAL A 49 14.02 -2.25 3.44
CA VAL A 49 14.59 -3.45 4.06
C VAL A 49 13.50 -4.51 4.17
N ARG A 50 13.80 -5.72 3.72
CA ARG A 50 12.95 -6.90 3.89
C ARG A 50 13.53 -7.81 4.96
N PHE A 51 12.74 -8.19 5.95
CA PHE A 51 13.14 -9.21 6.91
C PHE A 51 13.16 -10.59 6.27
N ALA A 52 14.13 -11.43 6.66
CA ALA A 52 14.23 -12.81 6.15
C ALA A 52 12.98 -13.66 6.52
N LYS A 53 12.36 -13.33 7.65
CA LYS A 53 11.07 -13.87 8.11
C LYS A 53 10.23 -12.74 8.69
N PRO A 54 8.88 -12.80 8.58
CA PRO A 54 8.03 -11.83 9.26
C PRO A 54 8.38 -11.73 10.74
N MET A 55 8.52 -10.50 11.21
CA MET A 55 8.91 -10.18 12.59
C MET A 55 7.69 -9.67 13.36
N PRO A 56 7.34 -10.23 14.53
CA PRO A 56 6.22 -9.75 15.35
C PRO A 56 6.24 -8.24 15.53
N LEU A 57 5.07 -7.58 15.58
CA LEU A 57 4.98 -6.11 15.56
C LEU A 57 5.89 -5.44 16.59
N ALA A 58 5.86 -5.88 17.85
CA ALA A 58 6.66 -5.25 18.90
C ALA A 58 8.16 -5.33 18.63
N ASP A 59 8.65 -6.46 18.15
CA ASP A 59 10.07 -6.65 17.83
C ASP A 59 10.43 -5.96 16.51
N GLY A 60 9.51 -5.93 15.57
CA GLY A 60 9.68 -5.20 14.32
C GLY A 60 9.82 -3.70 14.52
N PHE A 61 9.01 -3.07 15.38
CA PHE A 61 9.17 -1.66 15.73
C PHE A 61 10.53 -1.38 16.40
N LYS A 62 10.99 -2.27 17.30
CA LYS A 62 12.33 -2.15 17.88
C LYS A 62 13.43 -2.26 16.83
N ALA A 63 13.31 -3.22 15.90
CA ALA A 63 14.28 -3.42 14.83
C ALA A 63 14.32 -2.23 13.86
N ILE A 64 13.15 -1.68 13.47
CA ILE A 64 13.05 -0.48 12.65
C ILE A 64 13.73 0.70 13.35
N LYS A 65 13.43 0.93 14.63
CA LYS A 65 14.06 2.00 15.41
C LYS A 65 15.58 1.82 15.47
N ALA A 66 16.06 0.63 15.79
CA ALA A 66 17.49 0.33 15.86
C ALA A 66 18.18 0.55 14.51
N HIS A 67 17.54 0.16 13.40
CA HIS A 67 18.07 0.40 12.06
C HIS A 67 18.20 1.90 11.77
N LEU A 68 17.16 2.69 12.06
CA LEU A 68 17.17 4.13 11.85
C LEU A 68 18.21 4.83 12.74
N ASP A 69 18.31 4.44 14.00
CA ASP A 69 19.35 4.94 14.93
C ASP A 69 20.76 4.67 14.37
N ASN A 70 21.02 3.45 13.86
CA ASN A 70 22.31 3.05 13.30
C ASN A 70 22.74 3.87 12.07
N ILE A 71 21.78 4.29 11.25
CA ILE A 71 22.05 5.13 10.07
C ILE A 71 21.91 6.63 10.35
N GLY A 72 21.69 7.01 11.61
CA GLY A 72 21.56 8.40 12.04
C GLY A 72 20.27 9.09 11.54
N ARG A 73 19.20 8.32 11.35
CA ARG A 73 17.91 8.86 10.95
C ARG A 73 16.92 8.91 12.10
N PRO A 74 16.05 9.93 12.18
CA PRO A 74 14.98 9.96 13.17
C PRO A 74 13.93 8.89 12.85
N VAL A 75 13.15 8.44 13.83
CA VAL A 75 12.02 7.53 13.63
C VAL A 75 11.00 8.05 12.63
N ALA A 76 10.88 9.36 12.49
CA ALA A 76 10.04 10.03 11.51
C ALA A 76 10.41 9.70 10.04
N ALA A 77 11.64 9.21 9.78
CA ALA A 77 12.06 8.78 8.45
C ALA A 77 11.38 7.48 7.99
N PHE A 78 10.79 6.69 8.91
CA PHE A 78 9.94 5.55 8.60
C PHE A 78 8.73 6.02 7.80
N CYS A 79 8.54 5.54 6.58
CA CYS A 79 7.52 6.07 5.66
C CYS A 79 6.56 5.03 5.10
N ALA A 80 6.95 3.76 5.07
CA ALA A 80 6.07 2.70 4.58
C ALA A 80 6.40 1.34 5.21
N CYS A 81 5.45 0.43 5.23
CA CYS A 81 5.69 -0.95 5.63
C CYS A 81 4.78 -1.96 4.92
N GLU A 82 5.21 -3.19 4.98
CA GLU A 82 4.48 -4.37 4.51
C GLU A 82 4.32 -5.32 5.70
N LEU A 83 3.07 -5.61 6.05
CA LEU A 83 2.74 -6.55 7.11
C LEU A 83 2.30 -7.90 6.55
N ARG A 84 2.43 -8.92 7.36
CA ARG A 84 1.85 -10.24 7.15
C ARG A 84 1.06 -10.62 8.38
N SER A 85 -0.16 -11.08 8.17
CA SER A 85 -1.10 -11.52 9.23
C SER A 85 -1.42 -13.00 9.10
N PRO A 86 -1.80 -13.69 10.19
CA PRO A 86 -2.06 -15.15 10.19
C PRO A 86 -3.20 -15.56 9.26
N ALA A 87 -4.27 -14.77 9.23
CA ALA A 87 -5.47 -15.00 8.43
C ALA A 87 -6.21 -13.68 8.18
N PRO A 88 -7.10 -13.60 7.18
CA PRO A 88 -7.96 -12.45 6.99
C PRO A 88 -8.81 -12.16 8.21
N PHE A 89 -9.06 -10.88 8.44
CA PHE A 89 -9.90 -10.37 9.52
C PHE A 89 -11.34 -10.21 9.05
N ASP A 90 -12.27 -10.22 9.99
CA ASP A 90 -13.55 -9.53 9.83
C ASP A 90 -13.37 -8.01 10.07
N ASP A 91 -14.41 -7.24 9.84
CA ASP A 91 -14.35 -5.76 9.95
C ASP A 91 -13.91 -5.30 11.35
N GLN A 92 -14.48 -5.89 12.40
CA GLN A 92 -14.15 -5.52 13.78
C GLN A 92 -12.72 -5.90 14.14
N GLY A 93 -12.29 -7.11 13.80
CA GLY A 93 -10.94 -7.59 14.05
C GLY A 93 -9.90 -6.74 13.31
N PHE A 94 -10.21 -6.31 12.09
CA PHE A 94 -9.32 -5.42 11.33
C PHE A 94 -9.22 -4.03 11.95
N HIS A 95 -10.34 -3.47 12.40
CA HIS A 95 -10.33 -2.20 13.13
C HIS A 95 -9.51 -2.28 14.42
N ASP A 96 -9.72 -3.32 15.24
CA ASP A 96 -9.02 -3.50 16.51
C ASP A 96 -7.52 -3.71 16.28
N PHE A 97 -7.14 -4.52 15.30
CA PHE A 97 -5.76 -4.68 14.87
C PHE A 97 -5.12 -3.33 14.49
N ASN A 98 -5.83 -2.52 13.70
CA ASN A 98 -5.33 -1.22 13.27
C ASN A 98 -5.11 -0.26 14.44
N ARG A 99 -5.99 -0.26 15.45
CA ARG A 99 -5.81 0.54 16.68
C ARG A 99 -4.57 0.12 17.48
N GLU A 100 -4.26 -1.17 17.55
CA GLU A 100 -3.01 -1.65 18.18
C GLU A 100 -1.78 -1.27 17.35
N TYR A 101 -1.85 -1.41 16.02
CA TYR A 101 -0.76 -1.09 15.10
C TYR A 101 -0.31 0.37 15.19
N ILE A 102 -1.23 1.32 15.33
CA ILE A 102 -0.87 2.75 15.31
C ILE A 102 -0.26 3.24 16.63
N LYS A 103 -0.47 2.56 17.77
CA LYS A 103 0.02 3.01 19.08
C LYS A 103 1.52 3.34 19.10
N PRO A 104 2.44 2.49 18.62
CA PRO A 104 3.85 2.86 18.57
C PRO A 104 4.15 4.04 17.65
N LEU A 105 3.34 4.26 16.61
CA LEU A 105 3.49 5.41 15.70
C LEU A 105 3.02 6.71 16.37
N GLU A 106 2.00 6.65 17.21
CA GLU A 106 1.57 7.75 18.07
C GLU A 106 2.66 8.08 19.10
N ASP A 107 3.23 7.07 19.76
CA ASP A 107 4.34 7.22 20.71
C ASP A 107 5.59 7.84 20.06
N TRP A 108 5.83 7.55 18.77
CA TRP A 108 6.91 8.15 17.98
C TRP A 108 6.59 9.57 17.48
N GLY A 109 5.36 10.06 17.71
CA GLY A 109 4.90 11.36 17.25
C GLY A 109 4.77 11.47 15.74
N ILE A 110 4.58 10.35 15.05
CA ILE A 110 4.34 10.25 13.61
C ILE A 110 2.86 10.38 13.31
N VAL A 111 2.03 9.59 13.99
CA VAL A 111 0.56 9.66 13.87
C VAL A 111 0.04 10.68 14.87
N ILE A 112 -0.81 11.60 14.38
CA ILE A 112 -1.43 12.66 15.20
C ILE A 112 -2.93 12.63 14.93
N GLY A 113 -3.71 12.17 15.92
CA GLY A 113 -5.16 12.00 15.77
C GLY A 113 -5.50 10.94 14.71
N GLU A 114 -6.22 11.33 13.68
CA GLU A 114 -6.61 10.45 12.56
C GLU A 114 -5.67 10.64 11.33
N ASP A 115 -4.58 11.38 11.48
CA ASP A 115 -3.64 11.66 10.38
C ASP A 115 -2.39 10.76 10.50
N ASN A 116 -2.30 9.79 9.61
CA ASN A 116 -1.23 8.80 9.56
C ASN A 116 -0.47 8.92 8.23
N PRO A 117 0.80 9.38 8.24
CA PRO A 117 1.57 9.55 7.02
C PRO A 117 2.17 8.24 6.46
N ILE A 118 2.13 7.13 7.19
CA ILE A 118 2.78 5.88 6.82
C ILE A 118 1.94 5.11 5.79
N ALA A 119 2.52 4.79 4.63
CA ALA A 119 1.91 3.85 3.68
C ALA A 119 2.04 2.40 4.18
N ARG A 120 1.03 1.56 3.93
CA ARG A 120 1.05 0.19 4.42
C ARG A 120 0.33 -0.77 3.49
N SER A 121 0.88 -1.98 3.34
CA SER A 121 0.19 -3.17 2.87
C SER A 121 0.08 -4.16 4.04
N ASN A 122 -1.01 -4.90 4.14
CA ASN A 122 -1.16 -6.01 5.08
C ASN A 122 -1.89 -7.15 4.38
N VAL A 123 -1.25 -8.31 4.28
CA VAL A 123 -1.81 -9.47 3.57
C VAL A 123 -1.60 -10.75 4.38
N CYS A 124 -2.34 -11.79 4.02
CA CYS A 124 -2.39 -13.04 4.76
C CYS A 124 -1.85 -14.19 3.90
N PRO A 125 -0.59 -14.62 4.11
CA PRO A 125 -0.03 -15.78 3.40
C PRO A 125 -0.91 -17.02 3.60
N LYS A 126 -1.22 -17.71 2.50
CA LYS A 126 -2.01 -18.95 2.55
C LYS A 126 -1.16 -20.15 2.95
N VAL A 127 0.15 -20.07 2.74
CA VAL A 127 1.13 -21.10 3.08
C VAL A 127 2.18 -20.48 3.99
N ASN A 128 2.56 -21.17 5.06
CA ASN A 128 3.52 -20.69 6.06
C ASN A 128 3.18 -19.31 6.64
N ALA A 129 1.90 -19.10 6.93
CA ALA A 129 1.44 -17.88 7.58
C ALA A 129 2.14 -17.69 8.94
N PRO A 130 2.45 -16.44 9.34
CA PRO A 130 3.02 -16.17 10.66
C PRO A 130 1.99 -16.54 11.75
N SER A 131 2.45 -16.80 12.97
CA SER A 131 1.57 -17.08 14.11
C SER A 131 0.84 -15.85 14.66
N GLU A 132 1.36 -14.66 14.36
CA GLU A 132 0.83 -13.36 14.75
C GLU A 132 1.18 -12.30 13.69
N PRO A 133 0.48 -11.16 13.63
CA PRO A 133 0.81 -10.10 12.70
C PRO A 133 2.24 -9.58 12.91
N GLY A 134 2.94 -9.33 11.80
CA GLY A 134 4.33 -8.87 11.86
C GLY A 134 4.78 -8.14 10.60
N PHE A 135 5.92 -7.49 10.71
CA PHE A 135 6.58 -6.82 9.60
C PHE A 135 7.25 -7.81 8.66
N TYR A 136 6.96 -7.71 7.38
CA TYR A 136 7.65 -8.37 6.30
C TYR A 136 8.76 -7.48 5.73
N ALA A 137 8.46 -6.19 5.56
CA ALA A 137 9.39 -5.19 5.08
C ALA A 137 9.00 -3.81 5.60
N PHE A 138 9.96 -2.88 5.57
CA PHE A 138 9.73 -1.47 5.84
C PHE A 138 10.56 -0.59 4.91
N SER A 139 10.10 0.64 4.73
CA SER A 139 10.78 1.65 3.93
C SER A 139 10.98 2.92 4.73
N TYR A 140 12.05 3.63 4.41
CA TYR A 140 12.46 4.84 5.11
C TYR A 140 13.19 5.78 4.16
N THR A 141 13.21 7.06 4.51
CA THR A 141 13.94 8.05 3.73
C THR A 141 15.38 8.21 4.22
N VAL A 142 16.29 8.39 3.27
CA VAL A 142 17.67 8.82 3.53
C VAL A 142 17.98 10.09 2.75
N PRO A 143 18.87 10.98 3.26
CA PRO A 143 19.30 12.14 2.52
C PRO A 143 19.98 11.73 1.21
N ASP A 144 19.66 12.46 0.15
CA ASP A 144 20.27 12.34 -1.17
C ASP A 144 20.16 13.69 -1.87
N THR A 145 21.19 14.50 -1.74
CA THR A 145 21.19 15.90 -2.20
C THR A 145 21.03 16.05 -3.70
N ASP A 146 21.36 15.01 -4.45
CA ASP A 146 21.26 15.00 -5.92
C ASP A 146 19.91 14.45 -6.41
N ASN A 147 19.02 14.03 -5.49
CA ASN A 147 17.73 13.43 -5.81
C ASN A 147 16.60 14.48 -5.77
N GLU A 148 15.79 14.50 -6.83
CA GLU A 148 14.65 15.40 -6.96
C GLU A 148 13.34 14.84 -6.33
N GLY A 149 13.45 13.78 -5.53
CA GLY A 149 12.30 13.12 -4.91
C GLY A 149 11.68 12.01 -5.79
N ASP A 150 12.52 11.23 -6.48
CA ASP A 150 12.09 10.24 -7.49
C ASP A 150 11.61 8.90 -6.93
N SER A 151 11.56 8.75 -5.61
CA SER A 151 11.18 7.51 -4.96
C SER A 151 9.79 7.58 -4.35
N PHE A 152 9.03 6.49 -4.48
CA PHE A 152 7.67 6.41 -3.94
C PHE A 152 7.28 4.99 -3.54
N VAL A 153 6.27 4.88 -2.69
CA VAL A 153 5.58 3.63 -2.33
C VAL A 153 4.08 3.89 -2.31
N ILE A 154 3.32 3.06 -3.02
CA ILE A 154 1.86 3.08 -2.98
C ILE A 154 1.39 1.96 -2.06
N ALA A 155 0.55 2.30 -1.10
CA ALA A 155 -0.04 1.37 -0.15
C ALA A 155 -0.88 0.30 -0.84
N GLY A 156 -1.01 -0.86 -0.20
CA GLY A 156 -1.91 -1.92 -0.64
C GLY A 156 -3.33 -1.42 -0.85
N SER A 157 -3.92 -1.82 -1.95
CA SER A 157 -5.33 -1.58 -2.26
C SER A 157 -5.93 -2.83 -2.88
N ALA A 158 -7.12 -3.19 -2.40
CA ALA A 158 -7.89 -4.30 -2.94
C ALA A 158 -9.12 -3.78 -3.73
N GLU A 159 -9.95 -4.69 -4.18
CA GLU A 159 -11.07 -4.43 -5.08
C GLU A 159 -12.30 -3.79 -4.43
N SER A 160 -12.08 -2.91 -3.45
CA SER A 160 -13.13 -2.17 -2.76
C SER A 160 -12.68 -0.73 -2.48
N PRO A 161 -13.57 0.26 -2.60
CA PRO A 161 -13.24 1.66 -2.29
C PRO A 161 -12.77 1.82 -0.85
N GLU A 162 -11.83 2.74 -0.62
CA GLU A 162 -11.41 3.11 0.72
C GLU A 162 -12.58 3.70 1.55
N GLY A 163 -12.65 3.30 2.83
CA GLY A 163 -13.66 3.83 3.75
C GLY A 163 -15.08 3.41 3.42
N ASN A 164 -15.25 2.34 2.63
CA ASN A 164 -16.58 1.81 2.36
C ASN A 164 -17.29 1.43 3.68
N LYS A 165 -18.60 1.43 3.64
CA LYS A 165 -19.46 1.08 4.78
C LYS A 165 -20.19 -0.24 4.57
N ASN A 166 -20.14 -0.78 3.35
CA ASN A 166 -20.86 -1.98 2.97
C ASN A 166 -20.08 -2.74 1.89
N TYR A 167 -19.21 -3.64 2.31
CA TYR A 167 -18.39 -4.45 1.39
C TYR A 167 -19.22 -5.23 0.36
N LYS A 168 -20.40 -5.70 0.75
CA LYS A 168 -21.26 -6.49 -0.16
C LYS A 168 -21.73 -5.67 -1.37
N ASP A 169 -22.03 -4.40 -1.18
CA ASP A 169 -22.58 -3.55 -2.24
C ASP A 169 -21.49 -2.76 -2.99
N GLU A 170 -20.35 -2.50 -2.34
CA GLU A 170 -19.30 -1.62 -2.88
C GLU A 170 -18.08 -2.38 -3.41
N THR A 171 -17.89 -3.65 -3.03
CA THR A 171 -16.78 -4.48 -3.54
C THR A 171 -17.08 -4.95 -4.96
N VAL A 172 -16.11 -4.78 -5.84
CA VAL A 172 -16.22 -5.24 -7.24
C VAL A 172 -16.45 -6.75 -7.28
N ARG A 173 -17.56 -7.16 -7.95
CA ARG A 173 -17.92 -8.59 -8.12
C ARG A 173 -17.81 -9.37 -6.80
N TYR A 174 -18.43 -8.83 -5.75
CA TYR A 174 -18.43 -9.43 -4.41
C TYR A 174 -18.80 -10.92 -4.42
N GLY A 175 -17.92 -11.74 -3.82
CA GLY A 175 -18.11 -13.19 -3.72
C GLY A 175 -17.91 -13.99 -5.01
N GLU A 176 -17.48 -13.35 -6.10
CA GLU A 176 -17.21 -14.03 -7.38
C GLU A 176 -15.71 -14.15 -7.66
N GLN A 177 -15.26 -15.34 -8.09
CA GLN A 177 -13.87 -15.62 -8.43
C GLN A 177 -13.71 -16.21 -9.85
N THR A 178 -14.71 -16.01 -10.73
CA THR A 178 -14.58 -16.39 -12.14
C THR A 178 -13.47 -15.58 -12.81
N PRO A 179 -12.89 -16.05 -13.93
CA PRO A 179 -11.85 -15.30 -14.64
C PRO A 179 -12.26 -13.86 -14.97
N ASP A 180 -13.50 -13.64 -15.41
CA ASP A 180 -14.03 -12.29 -15.70
C ASP A 180 -14.14 -11.45 -14.43
N ALA A 181 -14.63 -12.02 -13.33
CA ALA A 181 -14.73 -11.34 -12.05
C ALA A 181 -13.33 -10.94 -11.53
N MET A 182 -12.36 -11.84 -11.58
CA MET A 182 -10.99 -11.54 -11.16
C MET A 182 -10.34 -10.46 -12.06
N ARG A 183 -10.66 -10.46 -13.36
CA ARG A 183 -10.20 -9.40 -14.26
C ARG A 183 -10.77 -8.03 -13.88
N GLU A 184 -12.06 -7.93 -13.62
CA GLU A 184 -12.69 -6.67 -13.19
C GLU A 184 -12.13 -6.17 -11.83
N LYS A 185 -11.89 -7.08 -10.88
CA LYS A 185 -11.23 -6.76 -9.61
C LYS A 185 -9.82 -6.20 -9.84
N ALA A 186 -9.03 -6.85 -10.68
CA ALA A 186 -7.70 -6.37 -11.03
C ALA A 186 -7.72 -5.01 -11.74
N GLN A 187 -8.67 -4.78 -12.65
CA GLN A 187 -8.84 -3.48 -13.33
C GLN A 187 -9.14 -2.36 -12.33
N PHE A 188 -9.99 -2.59 -11.35
CA PHE A 188 -10.26 -1.63 -10.28
C PHE A 188 -8.99 -1.31 -9.48
N VAL A 189 -8.25 -2.34 -9.05
CA VAL A 189 -7.04 -2.17 -8.27
C VAL A 189 -5.94 -1.45 -9.06
N LEU A 190 -5.77 -1.79 -10.34
CA LEU A 190 -4.81 -1.12 -11.23
C LEU A 190 -5.15 0.36 -11.42
N ALA A 191 -6.42 0.69 -11.58
CA ALA A 191 -6.87 2.09 -11.67
C ALA A 191 -6.57 2.85 -10.36
N GLU A 192 -6.73 2.22 -9.19
CA GLU A 192 -6.34 2.80 -7.92
C GLU A 192 -4.83 3.02 -7.80
N MET A 193 -4.00 2.06 -8.24
CA MET A 193 -2.53 2.24 -8.29
C MET A 193 -2.17 3.44 -9.16
N GLU A 194 -2.75 3.55 -10.34
CA GLU A 194 -2.51 4.67 -11.29
C GLU A 194 -2.97 6.01 -10.71
N ARG A 195 -4.14 6.07 -10.11
CA ARG A 195 -4.66 7.28 -9.47
C ARG A 195 -3.72 7.77 -8.35
N ARG A 196 -3.27 6.87 -7.49
CA ARG A 196 -2.36 7.20 -6.37
C ARG A 196 -0.97 7.59 -6.87
N MET A 197 -0.41 6.88 -7.84
CA MET A 197 0.87 7.27 -8.47
C MET A 197 0.77 8.67 -9.08
N THR A 198 -0.29 8.94 -9.85
CA THR A 198 -0.52 10.24 -10.47
C THR A 198 -0.60 11.37 -9.45
N ALA A 199 -1.28 11.14 -8.31
CA ALA A 199 -1.37 12.12 -7.23
C ALA A 199 0.01 12.48 -6.62
N LEU A 200 0.96 11.57 -6.66
CA LEU A 200 2.35 11.80 -6.22
C LEU A 200 3.27 12.30 -7.35
N GLY A 201 2.83 12.30 -8.59
CA GLY A 201 3.60 12.73 -9.77
C GLY A 201 4.34 11.60 -10.49
N PHE A 202 3.88 10.34 -10.33
CA PHE A 202 4.51 9.14 -10.90
C PHE A 202 3.57 8.34 -11.80
N GLY A 203 4.13 7.34 -12.46
CA GLY A 203 3.43 6.36 -13.26
C GLY A 203 4.22 5.07 -13.39
N TRP A 204 3.75 4.14 -14.21
CA TRP A 204 4.37 2.82 -14.37
C TRP A 204 5.84 2.88 -14.83
N ALA A 205 6.23 3.91 -15.58
CA ALA A 205 7.62 4.05 -16.05
C ALA A 205 8.64 4.23 -14.92
N GLN A 206 8.23 4.74 -13.76
CA GLN A 206 9.09 4.96 -12.59
C GLN A 206 9.01 3.84 -11.56
N THR A 207 8.21 2.77 -11.80
CA THR A 207 8.13 1.65 -10.86
C THR A 207 9.38 0.77 -10.93
N SER A 208 9.88 0.38 -9.77
CA SER A 208 10.92 -0.64 -9.60
C SER A 208 10.34 -2.03 -9.31
N ALA A 209 9.12 -2.10 -8.79
CA ALA A 209 8.40 -3.34 -8.52
C ALA A 209 6.89 -3.14 -8.38
N ALA A 210 6.13 -4.14 -8.80
CA ALA A 210 4.73 -4.32 -8.51
C ALA A 210 4.51 -5.64 -7.79
N GLN A 211 3.66 -5.69 -6.78
CA GLN A 211 3.33 -6.89 -6.03
C GLN A 211 1.84 -7.20 -6.17
N ILE A 212 1.52 -8.46 -6.47
CA ILE A 212 0.16 -8.99 -6.56
C ILE A 212 -0.06 -9.96 -5.40
N TYR A 213 -1.18 -9.81 -4.72
CA TYR A 213 -1.62 -10.65 -3.62
C TYR A 213 -2.96 -11.26 -3.98
N SER A 214 -2.96 -12.54 -4.34
CA SER A 214 -4.17 -13.31 -4.59
C SER A 214 -3.89 -14.81 -4.45
N VAL A 215 -4.91 -15.57 -4.08
CA VAL A 215 -4.91 -17.04 -4.14
C VAL A 215 -5.69 -17.55 -5.35
N TYR A 216 -6.27 -16.65 -6.12
CA TYR A 216 -7.03 -16.95 -7.32
C TYR A 216 -6.21 -16.71 -8.58
N ASP A 217 -6.59 -17.35 -9.68
CA ASP A 217 -5.89 -17.22 -10.96
C ASP A 217 -6.12 -15.84 -11.59
N PHE A 218 -5.02 -15.22 -12.02
CA PHE A 218 -5.02 -13.94 -12.73
C PHE A 218 -4.21 -14.02 -14.05
N HIS A 219 -3.72 -15.20 -14.43
CA HIS A 219 -2.85 -15.35 -15.58
C HIS A 219 -3.57 -15.14 -16.91
N SER A 220 -4.87 -15.42 -16.98
CA SER A 220 -5.65 -15.28 -18.21
C SER A 220 -5.74 -13.84 -18.74
N PHE A 221 -5.57 -12.84 -17.87
CA PHE A 221 -5.62 -11.42 -18.22
C PHE A 221 -4.30 -10.68 -17.95
N PHE A 222 -3.26 -11.38 -17.51
CA PHE A 222 -1.99 -10.77 -17.10
C PHE A 222 -1.36 -9.92 -18.19
N GLU A 223 -1.30 -10.43 -19.43
CA GLU A 223 -0.71 -9.71 -20.56
C GLU A 223 -1.48 -8.40 -20.81
N GLN A 224 -2.80 -8.47 -20.96
CA GLN A 224 -3.61 -7.33 -21.32
C GLN A 224 -3.71 -6.28 -20.21
N GLU A 225 -3.91 -6.70 -18.96
CA GLU A 225 -4.16 -5.77 -17.86
C GLU A 225 -2.88 -5.26 -17.20
N LEU A 226 -1.80 -6.07 -17.14
CA LEU A 226 -0.57 -5.66 -16.48
C LEU A 226 0.55 -5.30 -17.44
N VAL A 227 0.83 -6.17 -18.43
CA VAL A 227 1.99 -5.94 -19.33
C VAL A 227 1.72 -4.78 -20.28
N GLU A 228 0.59 -4.79 -21.00
CA GLU A 228 0.24 -3.74 -21.95
C GLU A 228 0.02 -2.38 -21.27
N ARG A 229 -0.45 -2.37 -20.02
CA ARG A 229 -0.62 -1.16 -19.19
C ARG A 229 0.71 -0.60 -18.69
N GLY A 230 1.78 -1.38 -18.67
CA GLY A 230 3.10 -1.01 -18.17
C GLY A 230 3.36 -1.41 -16.72
N ALA A 231 2.42 -2.04 -16.06
CA ALA A 231 2.54 -2.45 -14.65
C ALA A 231 3.63 -3.49 -14.40
N ALA A 232 4.08 -4.20 -15.45
CA ALA A 232 5.15 -5.20 -15.37
C ALA A 232 6.56 -4.65 -15.66
N ASN A 233 6.72 -3.35 -15.95
CA ASN A 233 8.02 -2.78 -16.35
C ASN A 233 9.12 -2.97 -15.30
N GLY A 234 8.81 -2.78 -14.01
CA GLY A 234 9.72 -2.99 -12.90
C GLY A 234 9.78 -4.44 -12.39
N GLY A 235 9.10 -5.35 -13.07
CA GLY A 235 8.89 -6.72 -12.59
C GLY A 235 7.67 -6.85 -11.70
N VAL A 236 7.10 -8.06 -11.67
CA VAL A 236 5.94 -8.42 -10.85
C VAL A 236 6.30 -9.56 -9.93
N THR A 237 6.03 -9.39 -8.64
CA THR A 237 6.11 -10.46 -7.65
C THR A 237 4.70 -10.90 -7.27
N TRP A 238 4.40 -12.17 -7.46
CA TRP A 238 3.17 -12.78 -6.98
C TRP A 238 3.38 -13.41 -5.60
N HIS A 239 2.56 -12.97 -4.65
CA HIS A 239 2.47 -13.57 -3.33
C HIS A 239 1.16 -14.34 -3.23
N TYR A 240 1.23 -15.62 -2.89
CA TYR A 240 0.06 -16.47 -2.66
C TYR A 240 -0.56 -16.14 -1.30
N CYS A 241 -1.21 -14.99 -1.27
CA CYS A 241 -1.78 -14.37 -0.08
C CYS A 241 -3.23 -13.96 -0.32
N ARG A 242 -4.03 -13.92 0.75
CA ARG A 242 -5.31 -13.21 0.77
C ARG A 242 -5.07 -11.74 1.16
N PRO A 243 -5.89 -10.79 0.65
CA PRO A 243 -6.02 -9.47 1.25
C PRO A 243 -6.38 -9.56 2.74
N PRO A 244 -6.26 -8.45 3.52
CA PRO A 244 -6.42 -8.49 4.97
C PRO A 244 -7.87 -8.71 5.43
N LEU A 245 -8.85 -8.45 4.59
CA LEU A 245 -10.27 -8.71 4.88
C LEU A 245 -10.76 -9.97 4.18
N ASP A 246 -11.58 -10.75 4.86
CA ASP A 246 -12.04 -12.06 4.39
C ASP A 246 -12.96 -12.00 3.15
N VAL A 247 -13.49 -10.83 2.85
CA VAL A 247 -14.37 -10.55 1.71
C VAL A 247 -13.65 -10.12 0.44
N LEU A 248 -12.33 -9.91 0.50
CA LEU A 248 -11.50 -9.42 -0.61
C LEU A 248 -10.68 -10.55 -1.23
N ASP A 249 -10.44 -10.47 -2.54
CA ASP A 249 -9.82 -11.54 -3.32
C ASP A 249 -8.54 -11.14 -4.05
N TYR A 250 -8.34 -9.85 -4.34
CA TYR A 250 -7.21 -9.34 -5.11
C TYR A 250 -6.68 -8.02 -4.52
N GLU A 251 -5.38 -7.93 -4.34
CA GLU A 251 -4.72 -6.71 -3.85
C GLU A 251 -3.41 -6.49 -4.59
N MET A 252 -3.01 -5.23 -4.73
CA MET A 252 -1.69 -4.85 -5.23
C MET A 252 -1.10 -3.74 -4.37
N ASP A 253 0.22 -3.67 -4.35
CA ASP A 253 1.00 -2.49 -4.05
C ASP A 253 2.08 -2.29 -5.11
N VAL A 254 2.60 -1.07 -5.22
CA VAL A 254 3.67 -0.73 -6.15
C VAL A 254 4.67 0.20 -5.49
N ARG A 255 5.92 0.17 -5.98
CA ARG A 255 6.96 1.07 -5.53
C ARG A 255 7.94 1.44 -6.63
N GLY A 256 8.52 2.62 -6.52
CA GLY A 256 9.71 3.05 -7.25
C GLY A 256 10.73 3.53 -6.22
N ILE A 257 11.71 2.70 -5.87
CA ILE A 257 12.66 2.96 -4.78
C ILE A 257 14.11 2.84 -5.23
N ALA A 258 15.01 3.50 -4.50
CA ALA A 258 16.41 3.60 -4.88
C ALA A 258 17.22 2.35 -4.57
N ALA A 259 16.93 1.68 -3.45
CA ALA A 259 17.64 0.48 -3.03
C ALA A 259 16.76 -0.43 -2.14
N GLU A 260 17.01 -1.73 -2.27
CA GLU A 260 16.38 -2.76 -1.45
C GLU A 260 17.46 -3.65 -0.81
N TYR A 261 17.26 -3.97 0.47
CA TYR A 261 18.14 -4.83 1.26
C TYR A 261 17.36 -6.02 1.85
N VAL A 262 18.05 -7.15 2.04
CA VAL A 262 17.48 -8.37 2.64
C VAL A 262 18.34 -8.79 3.82
#